data_3c5082cb63c6b5081de11ec2e52c94ac
#
_entry.id   3c5082cb63c6b5081de11ec2e52c94ac
#
_cell.length_a   1.000
_cell.length_b   1.000
_cell.length_c   1.000
_cell.angle_alpha   90.00
_cell.angle_beta   90.00
_cell.angle_gamma   90.00
#
_symmetry.space_group_name_H-M   'P 1'
#
loop_
_entity.id
_entity.type
_entity.pdbx_description
1 polymer ?
#
loop_
_entity_poly.entity_id
_entity_poly.type
_entity_poly.pdbx_seq_one_letter_code
_entity_poly.pdbx_strand_id
1 'polypeptide(L)'
;MPWTVSGLTRAGAGEVPKDAQGRKVYGGTPADQAVVEAILSLKAAGQDVLYYPFILMEQMAGNGLPDPWSEAADQPVLPWRGRITTSKAPGQPGSPDRTAAAEAEVAAFFGTARAADFTVTPVAAVPVEAPGTGALDLLSFGGPVKRSPVAYHGPVEWSYRRFILHQAALCAAAGGVESFAIGSEMRGLTQIRGAGDSFPAVAQLIALAAEVRSLLGPEVRITYAADWTEYFGYQPGDGDRFFHLDPLWADENIDFVGIDNYMPLSDWRDGHEHLDAQDWPSVYDLGY
;
A
#
# COMPACT_ATOMS: atom_id res chain seq x y z
N MET A 1 -9.82 20.26 16.83
CA MET A 1 -8.69 19.54 17.44
C MET A 1 -7.53 19.53 16.49
N PRO A 2 -6.31 19.71 16.93
CA PRO A 2 -5.13 19.52 16.09
C PRO A 2 -4.94 18.00 15.90
N TRP A 3 -5.13 17.54 14.70
CA TRP A 3 -4.89 16.16 14.28
C TRP A 3 -3.88 16.15 13.15
N THR A 4 -3.21 15.01 12.93
CA THR A 4 -2.22 14.83 11.89
C THR A 4 -2.72 13.83 10.86
N VAL A 5 -2.24 13.96 9.63
CA VAL A 5 -2.47 13.04 8.52
C VAL A 5 -1.09 12.64 8.01
N SER A 6 -0.74 11.38 8.11
CA SER A 6 0.60 10.86 7.77
C SER A 6 1.74 11.68 8.41
N GLY A 7 1.57 12.08 9.67
CA GLY A 7 2.53 12.90 10.42
C GLY A 7 2.52 14.40 10.09
N LEU A 8 1.77 14.86 9.09
CA LEU A 8 1.56 16.28 8.81
C LEU A 8 0.40 16.83 9.64
N THR A 9 0.47 18.12 10.00
CA THR A 9 -0.72 18.80 10.47
C THR A 9 -1.77 18.85 9.35
N ARG A 10 -3.06 18.85 9.69
CA ARG A 10 -4.13 18.95 8.70
C ARG A 10 -3.95 20.14 7.74
N ALA A 11 -3.47 21.26 8.22
CA ALA A 11 -3.23 22.45 7.40
C ALA A 11 -2.06 22.26 6.40
N GLY A 12 -1.12 21.35 6.71
CA GLY A 12 0.01 21.04 5.84
C GLY A 12 -0.23 19.84 4.93
N ALA A 13 -1.35 19.12 5.11
CA ALA A 13 -1.70 17.99 4.25
C ALA A 13 -2.29 18.48 2.93
N GLY A 14 -2.02 17.75 1.85
CA GLY A 14 -2.63 18.01 0.54
C GLY A 14 -4.15 17.87 0.58
N GLU A 15 -4.84 18.63 -0.28
CA GLU A 15 -6.28 18.45 -0.46
C GLU A 15 -6.57 17.22 -1.33
N VAL A 16 -7.70 16.57 -1.07
CA VAL A 16 -8.22 15.50 -1.93
C VAL A 16 -8.53 16.08 -3.31
N PRO A 17 -8.12 15.41 -4.41
CA PRO A 17 -8.37 15.88 -5.76
C PRO A 17 -9.87 16.04 -6.04
N LYS A 18 -10.20 17.00 -6.88
CA LYS A 18 -11.57 17.33 -7.27
C LYS A 18 -11.73 17.19 -8.79
N ASP A 19 -12.88 16.74 -9.20
CA ASP A 19 -13.25 16.73 -10.64
C ASP A 19 -13.57 18.14 -11.16
N ALA A 20 -13.90 18.26 -12.44
CA ALA A 20 -14.23 19.52 -13.09
C ALA A 20 -15.47 20.22 -12.50
N GLN A 21 -16.31 19.50 -11.76
CA GLN A 21 -17.47 20.01 -11.05
C GLN A 21 -17.19 20.33 -9.59
N GLY A 22 -15.91 20.22 -9.15
CA GLY A 22 -15.49 20.49 -7.79
C GLY A 22 -15.84 19.38 -6.78
N ARG A 23 -16.29 18.21 -7.22
CA ARG A 23 -16.60 17.07 -6.36
C ARG A 23 -15.33 16.34 -5.99
N LYS A 24 -15.21 15.93 -4.73
CA LYS A 24 -14.09 15.11 -4.27
C LYS A 24 -14.12 13.73 -4.96
N VAL A 25 -12.96 13.30 -5.46
CA VAL A 25 -12.83 12.03 -6.20
C VAL A 25 -12.51 10.86 -5.26
N TYR A 26 -11.68 11.10 -4.24
CA TYR A 26 -11.35 10.13 -3.20
C TYR A 26 -11.73 10.61 -1.82
N GLY A 27 -11.80 9.67 -0.85
CA GLY A 27 -12.05 9.98 0.55
C GLY A 27 -10.89 10.67 1.27
N GLY A 28 -9.70 10.65 0.72
CA GLY A 28 -8.47 11.16 1.32
C GLY A 28 -7.83 10.18 2.32
N THR A 29 -6.63 10.51 2.75
CA THR A 29 -5.88 9.74 3.75
C THR A 29 -6.52 9.90 5.14
N PRO A 30 -6.78 8.83 5.89
CA PRO A 30 -7.30 8.91 7.25
C PRO A 30 -6.30 9.64 8.17
N ALA A 31 -6.83 10.32 9.20
CA ALA A 31 -5.98 10.91 10.22
C ALA A 31 -5.26 9.82 11.03
N ASP A 32 -4.05 10.10 11.50
CA ASP A 32 -3.24 9.18 12.32
C ASP A 32 -4.03 8.66 13.52
N GLN A 33 -4.80 9.55 14.18
CA GLN A 33 -5.66 9.20 15.30
C GLN A 33 -6.78 8.22 14.90
N ALA A 34 -7.38 8.44 13.73
CA ALA A 34 -8.45 7.56 13.25
C ALA A 34 -7.94 6.15 12.92
N VAL A 35 -6.72 6.04 12.43
CA VAL A 35 -6.05 4.74 12.20
C VAL A 35 -5.88 4.00 13.53
N VAL A 36 -5.29 4.66 14.54
CA VAL A 36 -5.06 4.06 15.85
C VAL A 36 -6.37 3.67 16.53
N GLU A 37 -7.39 4.55 16.51
CA GLU A 37 -8.71 4.28 17.08
C GLU A 37 -9.41 3.10 16.40
N ALA A 38 -9.29 2.98 15.07
CA ALA A 38 -9.85 1.86 14.33
C ALA A 38 -9.20 0.53 14.73
N ILE A 39 -7.87 0.47 14.83
CA ILE A 39 -7.14 -0.72 15.26
C ILE A 39 -7.56 -1.11 16.68
N LEU A 40 -7.55 -0.16 17.63
CA LEU A 40 -7.93 -0.40 19.01
C LEU A 40 -9.38 -0.92 19.11
N SER A 41 -10.29 -0.35 18.32
CA SER A 41 -11.69 -0.73 18.29
C SER A 41 -11.89 -2.17 17.76
N LEU A 42 -11.21 -2.53 16.67
CA LEU A 42 -11.25 -3.89 16.11
C LEU A 42 -10.69 -4.92 17.11
N LYS A 43 -9.55 -4.62 17.72
CA LYS A 43 -8.94 -5.49 18.74
C LYS A 43 -9.84 -5.66 19.98
N ALA A 44 -10.49 -4.59 20.44
CA ALA A 44 -11.45 -4.65 21.53
C ALA A 44 -12.68 -5.51 21.19
N ALA A 45 -13.04 -5.58 19.91
CA ALA A 45 -14.09 -6.47 19.40
C ALA A 45 -13.62 -7.92 19.16
N GLY A 46 -12.36 -8.25 19.51
CA GLY A 46 -11.78 -9.58 19.33
C GLY A 46 -11.45 -9.93 17.86
N GLN A 47 -11.26 -8.92 17.02
CA GLN A 47 -10.92 -9.12 15.62
C GLN A 47 -9.42 -9.11 15.41
N ASP A 48 -8.92 -10.03 14.59
CA ASP A 48 -7.57 -9.98 14.03
C ASP A 48 -7.51 -8.87 12.98
N VAL A 49 -6.40 -8.11 12.97
CA VAL A 49 -6.20 -6.98 12.07
C VAL A 49 -5.07 -7.26 11.10
N LEU A 50 -5.39 -7.35 9.82
CA LEU A 50 -4.40 -7.17 8.75
C LEU A 50 -4.37 -5.70 8.36
N TYR A 51 -3.28 -5.02 8.67
CA TYR A 51 -3.11 -3.62 8.25
C TYR A 51 -2.44 -3.55 6.87
N TYR A 52 -3.12 -2.87 5.95
CA TYR A 52 -2.78 -2.89 4.53
C TYR A 52 -2.75 -1.46 3.96
N PRO A 53 -1.63 -0.70 4.15
CA PRO A 53 -1.49 0.63 3.57
C PRO A 53 -1.16 0.52 2.08
N PHE A 54 -1.84 1.31 1.24
CA PHE A 54 -1.53 1.36 -0.18
C PHE A 54 -1.62 2.78 -0.75
N ILE A 55 -0.94 3.01 -1.87
CA ILE A 55 -0.92 4.31 -2.54
C ILE A 55 -2.13 4.42 -3.47
N LEU A 56 -2.87 5.51 -3.34
CA LEU A 56 -3.81 5.99 -4.35
C LEU A 56 -3.13 7.05 -5.21
N MET A 57 -3.18 6.86 -6.53
CA MET A 57 -2.57 7.78 -7.50
C MET A 57 -3.60 8.86 -7.85
N GLU A 58 -3.31 10.11 -7.49
CA GLU A 58 -4.28 11.21 -7.54
C GLU A 58 -4.13 12.12 -8.78
N GLN A 59 -3.60 11.63 -9.88
CA GLN A 59 -3.49 12.39 -11.13
C GLN A 59 -4.88 12.63 -11.73
N MET A 60 -5.17 13.87 -12.05
CA MET A 60 -6.41 14.27 -12.76
C MET A 60 -6.11 14.62 -14.21
N ALA A 61 -7.15 14.79 -15.03
CA ALA A 61 -6.98 15.20 -16.43
C ALA A 61 -6.24 16.54 -16.53
N GLY A 62 -5.33 16.65 -17.51
CA GLY A 62 -4.51 17.84 -17.70
C GLY A 62 -3.47 18.06 -16.62
N ASN A 63 -2.92 16.97 -16.07
CA ASN A 63 -1.96 17.01 -14.97
C ASN A 63 -0.56 17.51 -15.37
N GLY A 64 -0.23 17.53 -16.67
CA GLY A 64 1.08 17.98 -17.16
C GLY A 64 2.24 17.06 -16.77
N LEU A 65 1.96 15.86 -16.31
CA LEU A 65 2.96 14.85 -15.96
C LEU A 65 3.16 13.89 -17.13
N PRO A 66 4.32 13.87 -17.80
CA PRO A 66 4.58 12.96 -18.91
C PRO A 66 4.31 11.50 -18.51
N ASP A 67 3.61 10.73 -19.36
CA ASP A 67 3.37 9.32 -19.07
C ASP A 67 4.64 8.50 -19.28
N PRO A 68 5.15 7.77 -18.28
CA PRO A 68 6.33 6.93 -18.45
C PRO A 68 6.08 5.72 -19.36
N TRP A 69 4.82 5.35 -19.62
CA TRP A 69 4.43 4.17 -20.40
C TRP A 69 4.11 4.49 -21.87
N SER A 70 4.09 5.76 -22.23
CA SER A 70 3.79 6.21 -23.59
C SER A 70 4.43 7.58 -23.87
N GLU A 71 4.16 8.13 -25.08
CA GLU A 71 4.56 9.49 -25.42
C GLU A 71 3.49 10.55 -25.06
N ALA A 72 2.48 10.19 -24.27
CA ALA A 72 1.44 11.12 -23.84
C ALA A 72 2.02 12.20 -22.89
N ALA A 73 1.56 13.44 -23.07
CA ALA A 73 1.99 14.58 -22.26
C ALA A 73 1.41 14.55 -20.84
N ASP A 74 0.31 13.82 -20.66
CA ASP A 74 -0.37 13.64 -19.38
C ASP A 74 -0.41 12.16 -18.99
N GLN A 75 -0.22 11.89 -17.72
CA GLN A 75 -0.50 10.57 -17.15
C GLN A 75 -2.02 10.30 -17.15
N PRO A 76 -2.45 9.02 -17.20
CA PRO A 76 -3.85 8.66 -17.08
C PRO A 76 -4.49 9.25 -15.82
N VAL A 77 -5.81 9.48 -15.90
CA VAL A 77 -6.58 9.90 -14.73
C VAL A 77 -6.67 8.76 -13.73
N LEU A 78 -6.35 9.03 -12.46
CA LEU A 78 -6.40 8.08 -11.35
C LEU A 78 -5.75 6.72 -11.71
N PRO A 79 -4.48 6.72 -12.15
CA PRO A 79 -3.86 5.50 -12.62
C PRO A 79 -3.69 4.50 -11.46
N TRP A 80 -3.74 3.23 -11.79
CA TRP A 80 -3.43 2.16 -10.86
C TRP A 80 -1.97 2.23 -10.40
N ARG A 81 -1.70 1.98 -9.09
CA ARG A 81 -0.35 2.00 -8.50
C ARG A 81 0.63 1.03 -9.15
N GLY A 82 0.14 -0.02 -9.79
CA GLY A 82 0.96 -0.93 -10.61
C GLY A 82 1.62 -0.27 -11.81
N ARG A 83 1.28 0.99 -12.13
CA ARG A 83 1.97 1.79 -13.15
C ARG A 83 3.14 2.62 -12.60
N ILE A 84 3.39 2.63 -11.29
CA ILE A 84 4.59 3.25 -10.71
C ILE A 84 5.81 2.57 -11.31
N THR A 85 6.70 3.37 -11.90
CA THR A 85 7.89 2.86 -12.59
C THR A 85 8.97 3.95 -12.62
N THR A 86 10.06 3.72 -13.32
CA THR A 86 11.11 4.71 -13.58
C THR A 86 10.63 5.83 -14.53
N SER A 87 11.46 6.84 -14.76
CA SER A 87 11.16 8.00 -15.62
C SER A 87 10.62 7.62 -17.00
N LYS A 88 11.04 6.46 -17.52
CA LYS A 88 10.45 5.77 -18.67
C LYS A 88 10.33 4.27 -18.32
N ALA A 89 9.18 3.68 -18.59
CA ALA A 89 8.91 2.28 -18.31
C ALA A 89 9.79 1.34 -19.16
N PRO A 90 10.00 0.09 -18.73
CA PRO A 90 10.72 -0.91 -19.53
C PRO A 90 10.12 -1.04 -20.94
N GLY A 91 11.00 -1.12 -21.94
CA GLY A 91 10.62 -1.20 -23.36
C GLY A 91 10.31 0.16 -24.02
N GLN A 92 10.21 1.26 -23.27
CA GLN A 92 10.05 2.58 -23.85
C GLN A 92 11.39 3.18 -24.30
N PRO A 93 11.44 3.99 -25.36
CA PRO A 93 12.64 4.68 -25.76
C PRO A 93 13.20 5.54 -24.63
N GLY A 94 14.50 5.37 -24.33
CA GLY A 94 15.18 6.08 -23.25
C GLY A 94 14.90 5.55 -21.85
N SER A 95 14.28 4.36 -21.72
CA SER A 95 14.10 3.69 -20.42
C SER A 95 15.46 3.45 -19.75
N PRO A 96 15.59 3.72 -18.43
CA PRO A 96 16.77 3.37 -17.66
C PRO A 96 16.81 1.86 -17.28
N ASP A 97 15.81 1.07 -17.60
CA ASP A 97 15.78 -0.37 -17.31
C ASP A 97 17.09 -1.07 -17.70
N ARG A 98 17.55 -2.01 -16.88
CA ARG A 98 18.84 -2.72 -17.01
C ARG A 98 20.09 -1.85 -16.79
N THR A 99 19.97 -0.73 -16.12
CA THR A 99 21.12 0.18 -15.87
C THR A 99 21.21 0.61 -14.40
N ALA A 100 22.36 1.13 -14.01
CA ALA A 100 22.55 1.77 -12.70
C ALA A 100 21.64 3.01 -12.49
N ALA A 101 21.16 3.64 -13.57
CA ALA A 101 20.21 4.74 -13.45
C ALA A 101 18.85 4.24 -12.94
N ALA A 102 18.40 3.06 -13.36
CA ALA A 102 17.17 2.45 -12.81
C ALA A 102 17.31 2.18 -11.31
N GLU A 103 18.45 1.67 -10.86
CA GLU A 103 18.73 1.45 -9.43
C GLU A 103 18.64 2.77 -8.65
N ALA A 104 19.20 3.86 -9.18
CA ALA A 104 19.16 5.17 -8.55
C ALA A 104 17.73 5.73 -8.46
N GLU A 105 16.92 5.61 -9.53
CA GLU A 105 15.53 6.05 -9.53
C GLU A 105 14.66 5.24 -8.55
N VAL A 106 14.85 3.92 -8.50
CA VAL A 106 14.18 3.06 -7.51
C VAL A 106 14.60 3.44 -6.10
N ALA A 107 15.88 3.63 -5.84
CA ALA A 107 16.37 4.07 -4.54
C ALA A 107 15.79 5.43 -4.12
N ALA A 108 15.64 6.36 -5.05
CA ALA A 108 15.01 7.66 -4.80
C ALA A 108 13.52 7.54 -4.42
N PHE A 109 12.78 6.64 -5.06
CA PHE A 109 11.38 6.35 -4.69
C PHE A 109 11.27 5.78 -3.27
N PHE A 110 12.13 4.83 -2.92
CA PHE A 110 12.11 4.24 -1.58
C PHE A 110 12.60 5.21 -0.51
N GLY A 111 13.59 6.04 -0.78
CA GLY A 111 14.17 6.96 0.18
C GLY A 111 15.07 6.29 1.21
N THR A 112 15.34 7.00 2.30
CA THR A 112 16.36 6.64 3.28
C THR A 112 15.84 6.51 4.72
N ALA A 113 14.55 6.79 4.96
CA ALA A 113 13.92 6.69 6.28
C ALA A 113 14.10 5.28 6.88
N ARG A 114 14.32 5.24 8.19
CA ARG A 114 14.55 4.01 8.96
C ARG A 114 13.60 3.92 10.14
N ALA A 115 13.40 2.73 10.68
CA ALA A 115 12.61 2.49 11.88
C ALA A 115 13.08 3.37 13.07
N ALA A 116 14.39 3.53 13.23
CA ALA A 116 14.99 4.36 14.29
C ALA A 116 14.67 5.85 14.20
N ASP A 117 14.18 6.32 13.04
CA ASP A 117 13.77 7.72 12.84
C ASP A 117 12.38 8.02 13.43
N PHE A 118 11.68 7.00 13.94
CA PHE A 118 10.34 7.13 14.50
C PHE A 118 10.33 6.93 16.00
N THR A 119 9.71 7.86 16.72
CA THR A 119 9.37 7.70 18.13
C THR A 119 7.89 7.37 18.24
N VAL A 120 7.60 6.23 18.86
CA VAL A 120 6.24 5.73 19.07
C VAL A 120 5.82 5.95 20.51
N THR A 121 4.68 6.59 20.72
CA THR A 121 4.05 6.74 22.03
C THR A 121 2.85 5.77 22.08
N PRO A 122 2.89 4.71 22.90
CA PRO A 122 1.77 3.77 23.01
C PRO A 122 0.48 4.48 23.44
N VAL A 123 -0.62 4.11 22.79
CA VAL A 123 -1.97 4.57 23.14
C VAL A 123 -2.65 3.47 23.94
N ALA A 124 -3.07 3.78 25.16
CA ALA A 124 -3.78 2.80 25.98
C ALA A 124 -5.14 2.45 25.38
N ALA A 125 -5.44 1.16 25.28
CA ALA A 125 -6.80 0.71 24.97
C ALA A 125 -7.74 1.17 26.09
N VAL A 126 -8.85 1.80 25.71
CA VAL A 126 -9.91 2.11 26.66
C VAL A 126 -10.80 0.85 26.76
N PRO A 127 -11.10 0.36 27.98
CA PRO A 127 -12.05 -0.74 28.12
C PRO A 127 -13.38 -0.33 27.48
N VAL A 128 -13.85 -1.13 26.53
CA VAL A 128 -15.23 -1.02 26.02
C VAL A 128 -16.13 -1.52 27.15
N GLU A 129 -16.88 -0.62 27.79
CA GLU A 129 -17.96 -1.05 28.68
C GLU A 129 -18.96 -1.87 27.88
N ALA A 130 -19.42 -2.99 28.51
CA ALA A 130 -20.31 -3.94 27.86
C ALA A 130 -21.53 -3.26 27.24
N PRO A 131 -22.05 -3.74 26.09
CA PRO A 131 -23.18 -3.13 25.40
C PRO A 131 -24.43 -3.17 26.28
N GLY A 132 -24.85 -2.02 26.78
CA GLY A 132 -26.02 -1.92 27.62
C GLY A 132 -26.50 -0.49 27.96
N THR A 133 -25.69 0.49 27.78
CA THR A 133 -26.06 1.86 28.09
C THR A 133 -25.68 2.82 26.96
N GLY A 134 -26.65 3.12 26.11
CA GLY A 134 -26.63 4.31 25.26
C GLY A 134 -25.68 4.25 24.07
N ALA A 135 -26.22 3.90 22.91
CA ALA A 135 -25.61 4.18 21.62
C ALA A 135 -25.20 5.67 21.57
N LEU A 136 -23.93 5.96 21.48
CA LEU A 136 -23.28 7.22 21.06
C LEU A 136 -22.08 7.62 21.90
N ASP A 137 -21.62 6.83 22.86
CA ASP A 137 -20.36 7.13 23.55
C ASP A 137 -19.12 6.48 22.85
N LEU A 138 -19.21 6.28 21.54
CA LEU A 138 -18.06 5.99 20.65
C LEU A 138 -17.00 7.12 20.66
N LEU A 139 -17.26 8.20 21.42
CA LEU A 139 -16.38 9.35 21.54
C LEU A 139 -15.66 9.48 22.90
N SER A 140 -15.89 8.55 23.82
CA SER A 140 -15.18 8.52 25.10
C SER A 140 -13.98 7.57 25.11
N PHE A 141 -13.28 7.43 23.99
CA PHE A 141 -11.90 6.98 24.01
C PHE A 141 -11.10 7.94 24.89
N GLY A 142 -10.52 7.49 25.95
CA GLY A 142 -9.88 8.17 27.06
C GLY A 142 -9.16 9.48 26.74
N GLY A 143 -9.92 10.52 26.52
CA GLY A 143 -9.48 11.84 26.10
C GLY A 143 -8.96 11.86 24.65
N PRO A 144 -9.23 12.93 23.91
CA PRO A 144 -8.83 13.01 22.49
C PRO A 144 -7.32 12.79 22.38
N VAL A 145 -6.88 11.92 21.47
CA VAL A 145 -5.48 11.84 21.06
C VAL A 145 -5.13 13.19 20.47
N LYS A 146 -4.50 14.04 21.28
CA LYS A 146 -4.31 15.46 20.96
C LYS A 146 -3.20 15.70 19.94
N ARG A 147 -2.37 14.68 19.67
CA ARG A 147 -1.25 14.70 18.73
C ARG A 147 -1.10 13.31 18.14
N SER A 148 -0.46 13.21 16.96
CA SER A 148 -0.04 11.91 16.47
C SER A 148 0.78 11.19 17.54
N PRO A 149 0.51 9.89 17.79
CA PRO A 149 1.33 9.10 18.70
C PRO A 149 2.71 8.77 18.09
N VAL A 150 2.95 9.21 16.86
CA VAL A 150 4.19 8.96 16.12
C VAL A 150 4.87 10.30 15.81
N ALA A 151 6.15 10.41 16.16
CA ALA A 151 7.01 11.53 15.76
C ALA A 151 8.12 11.00 14.83
N TYR A 152 8.40 11.76 13.77
CA TYR A 152 9.46 11.47 12.80
C TYR A 152 10.60 12.45 12.96
N HIS A 153 11.83 11.95 13.02
CA HIS A 153 13.06 12.73 13.25
C HIS A 153 14.13 12.49 12.18
N GLY A 154 13.80 11.71 11.15
CA GLY A 154 14.71 11.35 10.07
C GLY A 154 14.87 12.44 9.01
N PRO A 155 15.45 12.09 7.86
CA PRO A 155 15.64 12.99 6.72
C PRO A 155 14.33 13.64 6.26
N VAL A 156 14.42 14.88 5.77
CA VAL A 156 13.24 15.59 5.22
C VAL A 156 12.94 15.03 3.83
N GLU A 157 12.15 13.99 3.80
CA GLU A 157 11.73 13.30 2.58
C GLU A 157 10.27 12.84 2.66
N TRP A 158 9.62 12.71 1.52
CA TRP A 158 8.32 12.06 1.34
C TRP A 158 8.52 10.84 0.46
N SER A 159 9.05 9.78 1.06
CA SER A 159 9.45 8.55 0.39
C SER A 159 8.54 7.40 0.75
N TYR A 160 8.65 6.31 -0.02
CA TYR A 160 7.88 5.10 0.24
C TYR A 160 8.22 4.47 1.60
N ARG A 161 9.51 4.41 1.96
CA ARG A 161 9.94 3.90 3.28
C ARG A 161 9.36 4.72 4.41
N ARG A 162 9.42 6.05 4.30
CA ARG A 162 8.81 6.93 5.31
C ARG A 162 7.31 6.70 5.45
N PHE A 163 6.58 6.52 4.34
CA PHE A 163 5.16 6.23 4.36
C PHE A 163 4.86 4.91 5.08
N ILE A 164 5.47 3.81 4.67
CA ILE A 164 5.20 2.48 5.26
C ILE A 164 5.63 2.42 6.72
N LEU A 165 6.80 2.96 7.08
CA LEU A 165 7.27 2.97 8.46
C LEU A 165 6.41 3.85 9.37
N HIS A 166 5.86 4.96 8.87
CA HIS A 166 4.88 5.75 9.61
C HIS A 166 3.63 4.93 9.93
N GLN A 167 3.09 4.19 8.95
CA GLN A 167 1.92 3.34 9.15
C GLN A 167 2.22 2.18 10.12
N ALA A 168 3.40 1.56 10.03
CA ALA A 168 3.84 0.55 10.98
C ALA A 168 3.97 1.13 12.42
N ALA A 169 4.50 2.35 12.54
CA ALA A 169 4.60 3.03 13.83
C ALA A 169 3.22 3.35 14.42
N LEU A 170 2.21 3.68 13.61
CA LEU A 170 0.81 3.82 14.08
C LEU A 170 0.24 2.50 14.60
N CYS A 171 0.52 1.39 13.89
CA CYS A 171 0.15 0.05 14.37
C CYS A 171 0.82 -0.26 15.71
N ALA A 172 2.11 0.02 15.85
CA ALA A 172 2.84 -0.17 17.11
C ALA A 172 2.25 0.69 18.23
N ALA A 173 1.87 1.94 17.94
CA ALA A 173 1.21 2.82 18.91
C ALA A 173 -0.13 2.28 19.40
N ALA A 174 -0.86 1.56 18.55
CA ALA A 174 -2.11 0.87 18.89
C ALA A 174 -1.90 -0.49 19.58
N GLY A 175 -0.67 -0.84 19.98
CA GLY A 175 -0.36 -2.12 20.60
C GLY A 175 -0.20 -3.28 19.63
N GLY A 176 0.12 -2.99 18.36
CA GLY A 176 0.38 -3.97 17.30
C GLY A 176 -0.86 -4.40 16.52
N VAL A 177 -0.62 -5.15 15.47
CA VAL A 177 -1.62 -5.81 14.60
C VAL A 177 -1.18 -7.25 14.37
N GLU A 178 -2.07 -8.11 13.90
CA GLU A 178 -1.76 -9.53 13.66
C GLU A 178 -1.00 -9.73 12.35
N SER A 179 -1.23 -8.86 11.36
CA SER A 179 -0.50 -8.92 10.09
C SER A 179 -0.32 -7.51 9.50
N PHE A 180 0.72 -7.33 8.71
CA PHE A 180 1.05 -6.06 8.07
C PHE A 180 1.54 -6.29 6.63
N ALA A 181 0.96 -5.56 5.66
CA ALA A 181 1.44 -5.55 4.28
C ALA A 181 2.42 -4.39 4.05
N ILE A 182 3.65 -4.68 3.62
CA ILE A 182 4.67 -3.65 3.33
C ILE A 182 4.47 -2.95 2.00
N GLY A 183 3.49 -3.38 1.22
CA GLY A 183 3.14 -2.82 -0.07
C GLY A 183 2.22 -3.73 -0.85
N SER A 184 1.74 -3.24 -1.98
CA SER A 184 0.85 -4.01 -2.86
C SER A 184 0.90 -3.56 -4.30
N GLU A 185 0.78 -4.53 -5.20
CA GLU A 185 0.52 -4.34 -6.64
C GLU A 185 1.45 -3.33 -7.30
N MET A 186 2.72 -3.25 -6.93
CA MET A 186 3.68 -2.33 -7.55
C MET A 186 4.42 -2.99 -8.72
N ARG A 187 3.68 -3.71 -9.57
CA ARG A 187 4.20 -4.49 -10.69
C ARG A 187 5.17 -3.71 -11.57
N GLY A 188 4.83 -2.48 -11.95
CA GLY A 188 5.67 -1.64 -12.82
C GLY A 188 6.99 -1.23 -12.17
N LEU A 189 7.10 -1.33 -10.84
CA LEU A 189 8.29 -1.01 -10.07
C LEU A 189 9.10 -2.27 -9.76
N THR A 190 8.46 -3.36 -9.33
CA THR A 190 9.13 -4.62 -8.96
C THR A 190 9.77 -5.31 -10.15
N GLN A 191 9.26 -5.07 -11.37
CA GLN A 191 9.79 -5.60 -12.62
C GLN A 191 10.92 -4.77 -13.24
N ILE A 192 11.28 -3.61 -12.67
CA ILE A 192 12.45 -2.83 -13.09
C ILE A 192 13.72 -3.65 -12.82
N ARG A 193 14.59 -3.71 -13.83
CA ARG A 193 15.92 -4.33 -13.73
C ARG A 193 16.99 -3.29 -13.55
N GLY A 194 17.90 -3.56 -12.63
CA GLY A 194 19.15 -2.85 -12.49
C GLY A 194 20.24 -3.42 -13.40
N ALA A 195 21.48 -3.01 -13.20
CA ALA A 195 22.62 -3.61 -13.87
C ALA A 195 22.73 -5.11 -13.53
N GLY A 196 23.06 -5.93 -14.54
CA GLY A 196 23.20 -7.38 -14.35
C GLY A 196 21.90 -8.11 -14.01
N ASP A 197 20.77 -7.61 -14.49
CA ASP A 197 19.42 -8.17 -14.27
C ASP A 197 19.03 -8.32 -12.78
N SER A 198 19.57 -7.47 -11.91
CA SER A 198 19.11 -7.33 -10.53
C SER A 198 17.70 -6.69 -10.49
N PHE A 199 16.94 -6.94 -9.43
CA PHE A 199 15.62 -6.32 -9.20
C PHE A 199 15.70 -5.37 -7.99
N PRO A 200 16.08 -4.10 -8.21
CA PRO A 200 16.38 -3.17 -7.12
C PRO A 200 15.19 -2.89 -6.22
N ALA A 201 13.96 -2.86 -6.73
CA ALA A 201 12.77 -2.66 -5.91
C ALA A 201 12.51 -3.84 -4.98
N VAL A 202 12.77 -5.06 -5.42
CA VAL A 202 12.67 -6.26 -4.58
C VAL A 202 13.67 -6.20 -3.43
N ALA A 203 14.91 -5.82 -3.70
CA ALA A 203 15.92 -5.63 -2.66
C ALA A 203 15.52 -4.54 -1.65
N GLN A 204 14.90 -3.45 -2.11
CA GLN A 204 14.37 -2.40 -1.23
C GLN A 204 13.20 -2.88 -0.39
N LEU A 205 12.30 -3.71 -0.93
CA LEU A 205 11.19 -4.31 -0.18
C LEU A 205 11.70 -5.25 0.92
N ILE A 206 12.71 -6.06 0.63
CA ILE A 206 13.38 -6.92 1.64
C ILE A 206 13.95 -6.06 2.78
N ALA A 207 14.70 -5.02 2.44
CA ALA A 207 15.23 -4.11 3.44
C ALA A 207 14.13 -3.37 4.24
N LEU A 208 13.00 -3.05 3.60
CA LEU A 208 11.85 -2.44 4.26
C LEU A 208 11.16 -3.42 5.21
N ALA A 209 11.05 -4.71 4.84
CA ALA A 209 10.47 -5.74 5.69
C ALA A 209 11.23 -5.85 7.03
N ALA A 210 12.56 -5.85 6.98
CA ALA A 210 13.40 -5.86 8.18
C ALA A 210 13.16 -4.62 9.09
N GLU A 211 13.01 -3.44 8.49
CA GLU A 211 12.71 -2.21 9.24
C GLU A 211 11.30 -2.25 9.87
N VAL A 212 10.29 -2.76 9.14
CA VAL A 212 8.95 -2.96 9.68
C VAL A 212 8.96 -3.99 10.80
N ARG A 213 9.70 -5.08 10.64
CA ARG A 213 9.91 -6.10 11.69
C ARG A 213 10.49 -5.49 12.97
N SER A 214 11.43 -4.56 12.85
CA SER A 214 12.03 -3.90 14.01
C SER A 214 11.05 -2.99 14.76
N LEU A 215 10.05 -2.43 14.10
CA LEU A 215 8.99 -1.61 14.71
C LEU A 215 7.88 -2.45 15.34
N LEU A 216 7.46 -3.51 14.66
CA LEU A 216 6.27 -4.29 15.03
C LEU A 216 6.58 -5.51 15.88
N GLY A 217 7.84 -5.95 15.92
CA GLY A 217 8.26 -7.13 16.67
C GLY A 217 8.07 -8.45 15.92
N PRO A 218 8.51 -9.57 16.52
CA PRO A 218 8.57 -10.88 15.86
C PRO A 218 7.18 -11.54 15.66
N GLU A 219 6.19 -11.15 16.43
CA GLU A 219 4.87 -11.81 16.44
C GLU A 219 3.97 -11.34 15.30
N VAL A 220 4.23 -10.17 14.71
CA VAL A 220 3.43 -9.62 13.61
C VAL A 220 3.84 -10.30 12.31
N ARG A 221 2.88 -10.88 11.60
CA ARG A 221 3.13 -11.50 10.29
C ARG A 221 3.23 -10.44 9.20
N ILE A 222 4.29 -10.47 8.41
CA ILE A 222 4.58 -9.47 7.37
C ILE A 222 4.46 -10.11 5.99
N THR A 223 3.90 -9.36 5.05
CA THR A 223 3.80 -9.76 3.64
C THR A 223 3.92 -8.57 2.69
N TYR A 224 4.08 -8.87 1.43
CA TYR A 224 3.81 -8.00 0.28
C TYR A 224 2.62 -8.59 -0.49
N ALA A 225 1.63 -7.80 -0.86
CA ALA A 225 0.50 -8.28 -1.63
C ALA A 225 0.74 -8.04 -3.13
N ALA A 226 1.23 -9.06 -3.82
CA ALA A 226 1.50 -8.99 -5.26
C ALA A 226 0.19 -8.95 -6.07
N ASP A 227 0.15 -8.19 -7.15
CA ASP A 227 -0.92 -8.31 -8.14
C ASP A 227 -0.97 -9.72 -8.73
N TRP A 228 -2.16 -10.21 -9.05
CA TRP A 228 -2.35 -11.54 -9.61
C TRP A 228 -1.61 -11.77 -10.94
N THR A 229 -1.23 -10.69 -11.65
CA THR A 229 -0.39 -10.76 -12.84
C THR A 229 1.11 -10.57 -12.53
N GLU A 230 1.48 -10.35 -11.27
CA GLU A 230 2.84 -10.11 -10.81
C GLU A 230 3.45 -11.34 -10.10
N TYR A 231 2.64 -12.02 -9.27
CA TYR A 231 3.12 -13.05 -8.33
C TYR A 231 3.82 -14.23 -9.01
N PHE A 232 3.42 -14.60 -10.23
CA PHE A 232 3.97 -15.76 -10.95
C PHE A 232 5.25 -15.44 -11.73
N GLY A 233 5.77 -14.23 -11.62
CA GLY A 233 7.01 -13.81 -12.24
C GLY A 233 6.86 -12.79 -13.36
N TYR A 234 8.01 -12.34 -13.85
CA TYR A 234 8.15 -11.36 -14.91
C TYR A 234 8.58 -12.00 -16.21
N GLN A 235 7.87 -11.71 -17.29
CA GLN A 235 8.13 -12.17 -18.64
C GLN A 235 8.26 -10.96 -19.57
N PRO A 236 9.48 -10.50 -19.88
CA PRO A 236 9.71 -9.29 -20.67
C PRO A 236 9.35 -9.41 -22.16
N GLY A 237 9.03 -10.62 -22.64
CA GLY A 237 8.64 -10.86 -24.05
C GLY A 237 9.80 -11.25 -24.97
N ASP A 238 11.04 -11.29 -24.48
CA ASP A 238 12.24 -11.73 -25.19
C ASP A 238 12.54 -13.23 -25.02
N GLY A 239 11.65 -13.95 -24.31
CA GLY A 239 11.78 -15.36 -23.99
C GLY A 239 12.28 -15.63 -22.58
N ASP A 240 12.83 -14.62 -21.92
CA ASP A 240 13.28 -14.72 -20.53
C ASP A 240 12.10 -14.79 -19.56
N ARG A 241 12.35 -15.44 -18.42
CA ARG A 241 11.40 -15.53 -17.30
C ARG A 241 12.15 -15.34 -15.99
N PHE A 242 11.67 -14.39 -15.17
CA PHE A 242 12.25 -14.07 -13.88
C PHE A 242 11.23 -14.30 -12.78
N PHE A 243 11.57 -15.11 -11.79
CA PHE A 243 10.81 -15.22 -10.55
C PHE A 243 11.32 -14.16 -9.57
N HIS A 244 11.12 -12.92 -9.94
CA HIS A 244 11.75 -11.77 -9.31
C HIS A 244 11.31 -11.53 -7.86
N LEU A 245 10.13 -12.01 -7.47
CA LEU A 245 9.62 -11.91 -6.10
C LEU A 245 10.09 -13.09 -5.20
N ASP A 246 10.66 -14.17 -5.74
CA ASP A 246 11.10 -15.30 -4.93
C ASP A 246 12.07 -14.90 -3.81
N PRO A 247 13.07 -14.01 -4.04
CA PRO A 247 13.94 -13.55 -2.96
C PRO A 247 13.19 -12.81 -1.83
N LEU A 248 12.10 -12.11 -2.16
CA LEU A 248 11.24 -11.46 -1.17
C LEU A 248 10.44 -12.49 -0.38
N TRP A 249 9.83 -13.47 -1.07
CA TRP A 249 9.05 -14.52 -0.41
C TRP A 249 9.90 -15.42 0.48
N ALA A 250 11.19 -15.58 0.15
CA ALA A 250 12.14 -16.39 0.92
C ALA A 250 12.85 -15.62 2.03
N ASP A 251 12.62 -14.30 2.17
CA ASP A 251 13.26 -13.50 3.21
C ASP A 251 12.69 -13.83 4.60
N GLU A 252 13.58 -13.89 5.60
CA GLU A 252 13.21 -14.24 6.98
C GLU A 252 12.22 -13.28 7.66
N ASN A 253 12.05 -12.08 7.13
CA ASN A 253 11.09 -11.09 7.61
C ASN A 253 9.74 -11.14 6.90
N ILE A 254 9.56 -12.04 5.93
CA ILE A 254 8.29 -12.28 5.24
C ILE A 254 7.71 -13.60 5.73
N ASP A 255 6.47 -13.60 6.19
CA ASP A 255 5.84 -14.75 6.85
C ASP A 255 4.89 -15.52 5.93
N PHE A 256 4.36 -14.89 4.88
CA PHE A 256 3.45 -15.52 3.93
C PHE A 256 3.42 -14.80 2.58
N VAL A 257 3.01 -15.51 1.54
CA VAL A 257 2.78 -14.96 0.20
C VAL A 257 1.42 -14.26 0.17
N GLY A 258 1.40 -12.98 -0.14
CA GLY A 258 0.19 -12.19 -0.36
C GLY A 258 -0.09 -12.05 -1.86
N ILE A 259 -1.33 -12.27 -2.26
CA ILE A 259 -1.78 -12.11 -3.65
C ILE A 259 -3.10 -11.34 -3.65
N ASP A 260 -3.12 -10.19 -4.33
CA ASP A 260 -4.35 -9.50 -4.67
C ASP A 260 -4.95 -10.20 -5.89
N ASN A 261 -5.88 -11.12 -5.60
CA ASN A 261 -6.41 -12.04 -6.59
C ASN A 261 -7.70 -11.51 -7.22
N TYR A 262 -7.62 -11.21 -8.52
CA TYR A 262 -8.75 -10.83 -9.37
C TYR A 262 -9.05 -11.86 -10.45
N MET A 263 -8.54 -13.10 -10.32
CA MET A 263 -8.84 -14.17 -11.25
C MET A 263 -10.33 -14.46 -11.26
N PRO A 264 -10.97 -14.54 -12.43
CA PRO A 264 -12.37 -14.92 -12.52
C PRO A 264 -12.62 -16.28 -11.86
N LEU A 265 -13.66 -16.37 -11.06
CA LEU A 265 -14.11 -17.65 -10.48
C LEU A 265 -15.13 -18.37 -11.38
N SER A 266 -15.53 -17.74 -12.49
CA SER A 266 -16.47 -18.29 -13.44
C SER A 266 -16.14 -17.84 -14.87
N ASP A 267 -16.68 -18.57 -15.85
CA ASP A 267 -16.62 -18.18 -17.27
C ASP A 267 -17.83 -17.35 -17.72
N TRP A 268 -18.62 -16.86 -16.76
CA TRP A 268 -19.77 -16.01 -17.08
C TRP A 268 -19.36 -14.78 -17.90
N ARG A 269 -20.09 -14.50 -18.96
CA ARG A 269 -19.85 -13.39 -19.89
C ARG A 269 -21.10 -12.55 -20.04
N ASP A 270 -20.96 -11.39 -20.65
CA ASP A 270 -22.10 -10.55 -20.99
C ASP A 270 -23.08 -11.29 -21.92
N GLY A 271 -24.36 -11.17 -21.63
CA GLY A 271 -25.42 -11.87 -22.36
C GLY A 271 -25.68 -13.28 -21.83
N HIS A 272 -26.33 -14.12 -22.65
CA HIS A 272 -26.68 -15.50 -22.30
C HIS A 272 -26.25 -16.52 -23.38
N GLU A 273 -25.37 -16.12 -24.30
CA GLU A 273 -24.87 -16.98 -25.37
C GLU A 273 -23.52 -17.63 -25.02
N HIS A 274 -23.43 -18.25 -23.82
CA HIS A 274 -22.23 -18.94 -23.33
C HIS A 274 -22.64 -20.19 -22.52
N LEU A 275 -21.67 -21.09 -22.28
CA LEU A 275 -21.94 -22.39 -21.67
C LEU A 275 -22.61 -22.28 -20.28
N ASP A 276 -22.10 -21.41 -19.42
CA ASP A 276 -22.64 -21.28 -18.07
C ASP A 276 -24.12 -20.84 -18.06
N ALA A 277 -24.53 -20.01 -19.04
CA ALA A 277 -25.92 -19.57 -19.16
C ALA A 277 -26.88 -20.69 -19.65
N GLN A 278 -26.37 -21.84 -20.11
CA GLN A 278 -27.20 -22.98 -20.46
C GLN A 278 -27.67 -23.73 -19.22
N ASP A 279 -26.84 -23.74 -18.19
CA ASP A 279 -27.08 -24.50 -16.95
C ASP A 279 -27.59 -23.62 -15.82
N TRP A 280 -27.31 -22.32 -15.85
CA TRP A 280 -27.58 -21.38 -14.77
C TRP A 280 -28.33 -20.12 -15.26
N PRO A 281 -29.33 -19.65 -14.51
CA PRO A 281 -30.12 -18.48 -14.93
C PRO A 281 -29.37 -17.14 -14.75
N SER A 282 -28.35 -17.09 -13.89
CA SER A 282 -27.63 -15.87 -13.56
C SER A 282 -26.32 -16.17 -12.83
N VAL A 283 -25.30 -15.29 -13.01
CA VAL A 283 -24.08 -15.29 -12.22
C VAL A 283 -24.33 -15.09 -10.70
N TYR A 284 -25.52 -14.59 -10.34
CA TYR A 284 -25.95 -14.38 -8.95
C TYR A 284 -26.69 -15.57 -8.36
N ASP A 285 -26.86 -16.66 -9.12
CA ASP A 285 -27.45 -17.88 -8.58
C ASP A 285 -26.52 -18.51 -7.55
N LEU A 286 -27.04 -18.77 -6.35
CA LEU A 286 -26.22 -19.30 -5.24
C LEU A 286 -25.73 -20.74 -5.48
N GLY A 287 -26.37 -21.47 -6.39
CA GLY A 287 -25.95 -22.80 -6.81
C GLY A 287 -24.81 -22.80 -7.81
N TYR A 288 -24.67 -21.68 -8.54
CA TYR A 288 -23.61 -21.51 -9.52
C TYR A 288 -22.24 -21.39 -8.85
#